data_1817848a7667272a86aa28888022088d
#
_entry.id   1817848a7667272a86aa28888022088d
#
_cell.length_a   1.000
_cell.length_b   1.000
_cell.length_c   1.000
_cell.angle_alpha   90.00
_cell.angle_beta   90.00
_cell.angle_gamma   90.00
#
_symmetry.space_group_name_H-M   'P 1'
#
loop_
_entity.id
_entity.type
_entity.pdbx_description
1 polymer ?
#
loop_
_entity_poly.entity_id
_entity_poly.type
_entity_poly.pdbx_seq_one_letter_code
_entity_poly.pdbx_strand_id
1 'polypeptide(L)'
;METPYGTVEPTIGKLANRELVFMSRHGRNHAVPPHLVNYRANIWALRKLGVRKILATAAVGSLSSNFRSGEMVLLDQFLDFTKSRPQTFYEGGHQGVLHVDMTEPYCSAVRQVIMDASAQLGYVVKNGACYVCTEGPRFETPAEIRMFQGLGAELVGMTSVPEVVLARELGMCYASIALVTNEAAGIAKHPLSHIEVMESMKKLGEKVAQLIHVTMELWTPGQDCLCASANVEVGKF
;
A
#
# COMPACT_ATOMS: atom_id res chain seq x y z
N MET A 1 -10.75 -0.50 18.89
CA MET A 1 -11.01 -1.94 18.67
C MET A 1 -9.80 -2.73 19.15
N GLU A 2 -10.00 -3.66 20.06
CA GLU A 2 -8.94 -4.58 20.52
C GLU A 2 -8.71 -5.69 19.49
N THR A 3 -7.44 -6.04 19.28
CA THR A 3 -7.00 -7.14 18.44
C THR A 3 -5.98 -8.00 19.18
N PRO A 4 -5.70 -9.24 18.74
CA PRO A 4 -4.62 -10.05 19.32
C PRO A 4 -3.23 -9.42 19.22
N TYR A 5 -3.08 -8.39 18.40
CA TYR A 5 -1.81 -7.71 18.10
C TYR A 5 -1.74 -6.30 18.66
N GLY A 6 -2.76 -5.83 19.37
CA GLY A 6 -2.86 -4.50 19.97
C GLY A 6 -4.11 -3.75 19.55
N THR A 7 -4.28 -2.55 20.10
CA THR A 7 -5.45 -1.69 19.88
C THR A 7 -5.31 -0.86 18.63
N VAL A 8 -6.41 -0.72 17.86
CA VAL A 8 -6.50 0.14 16.68
C VAL A 8 -7.77 1.00 16.70
N GLU A 9 -7.77 2.11 15.96
CA GLU A 9 -8.88 3.06 15.88
C GLU A 9 -9.38 3.19 14.44
N PRO A 10 -10.13 2.19 13.89
CA PRO A 10 -10.76 2.32 12.59
C PRO A 10 -11.91 3.31 12.64
N THR A 11 -12.12 4.05 11.55
CA THR A 11 -13.30 4.91 11.37
C THR A 11 -14.21 4.29 10.33
N ILE A 12 -15.47 4.05 10.70
CA ILE A 12 -16.49 3.52 9.78
C ILE A 12 -17.26 4.71 9.20
N GLY A 13 -17.44 4.70 7.90
CA GLY A 13 -18.16 5.73 7.17
C GLY A 13 -18.90 5.17 5.95
N LYS A 14 -19.58 6.03 5.23
CA LYS A 14 -20.28 5.67 3.98
C LYS A 14 -19.81 6.58 2.84
N LEU A 15 -19.58 5.99 1.68
CA LEU A 15 -19.22 6.65 0.44
C LEU A 15 -19.88 5.90 -0.72
N ALA A 16 -20.49 6.61 -1.66
CA ALA A 16 -21.19 6.02 -2.81
C ALA A 16 -22.14 4.85 -2.41
N ASN A 17 -22.94 5.07 -1.34
CA ASN A 17 -23.87 4.08 -0.75
C ASN A 17 -23.23 2.78 -0.25
N ARG A 18 -21.90 2.76 -0.02
CA ARG A 18 -21.17 1.62 0.53
C ARG A 18 -20.60 1.94 1.91
N GLU A 19 -20.57 0.96 2.76
CA GLU A 19 -19.80 1.06 4.01
C GLU A 19 -18.30 0.95 3.72
N LEU A 20 -17.54 1.85 4.32
CA LEU A 20 -16.07 1.90 4.24
C LEU A 20 -15.47 1.93 5.63
N VAL A 21 -14.32 1.31 5.77
CA VAL A 21 -13.47 1.41 6.95
C VAL A 21 -12.22 2.20 6.59
N PHE A 22 -12.03 3.35 7.23
CA PHE A 22 -10.81 4.13 7.12
C PHE A 22 -9.84 3.73 8.22
N MET A 23 -8.60 3.48 7.84
CA MET A 23 -7.50 3.18 8.75
C MET A 23 -6.37 4.19 8.55
N SER A 24 -6.16 5.04 9.54
CA SER A 24 -5.02 5.96 9.56
C SER A 24 -3.77 5.19 9.98
N ARG A 25 -2.98 4.74 9.00
CA ARG A 25 -1.79 3.88 9.20
C ARG A 25 -0.82 4.48 10.21
N HIS A 26 -0.56 5.77 10.12
CA HIS A 26 0.38 6.50 10.98
C HIS A 26 -0.26 7.11 12.23
N GLY A 27 -1.49 6.69 12.58
CA GLY A 27 -2.25 7.29 13.67
C GLY A 27 -2.73 8.71 13.38
N ARG A 28 -3.34 9.34 14.37
CA ARG A 28 -3.76 10.75 14.25
C ARG A 28 -2.52 11.65 14.20
N ASN A 29 -2.58 12.68 13.37
CA ASN A 29 -1.49 13.66 13.20
C ASN A 29 -0.15 13.06 12.76
N HIS A 30 -0.15 11.90 12.10
CA HIS A 30 1.06 11.23 11.61
C HIS A 30 2.10 10.95 12.72
N ALA A 31 1.61 10.53 13.91
CA ALA A 31 2.42 10.37 15.10
C ALA A 31 3.25 9.07 15.14
N VAL A 32 2.90 8.08 14.31
CA VAL A 32 3.56 6.76 14.29
C VAL A 32 4.48 6.65 13.08
N PRO A 33 5.80 6.51 13.28
CA PRO A 33 6.73 6.34 12.15
C PRO A 33 6.56 4.96 11.48
N PRO A 34 7.01 4.80 10.21
CA PRO A 34 6.72 3.60 9.41
C PRO A 34 7.11 2.27 10.05
N HIS A 35 8.26 2.21 10.72
CA HIS A 35 8.77 0.99 11.36
C HIS A 35 8.06 0.61 12.66
N LEU A 36 7.28 1.53 13.26
CA LEU A 36 6.49 1.29 14.48
C LEU A 36 4.99 1.12 14.23
N VAL A 37 4.55 1.20 12.97
CA VAL A 37 3.15 0.93 12.62
C VAL A 37 2.81 -0.52 12.96
N ASN A 38 1.70 -0.71 13.67
CA ASN A 38 1.21 -2.06 13.97
C ASN A 38 0.41 -2.62 12.79
N TYR A 39 1.12 -3.04 11.75
CA TYR A 39 0.50 -3.55 10.52
C TYR A 39 -0.38 -4.77 10.77
N ARG A 40 0.03 -5.70 11.67
CA ARG A 40 -0.79 -6.88 12.01
C ARG A 40 -2.12 -6.48 12.63
N ALA A 41 -2.11 -5.59 13.62
CA ALA A 41 -3.33 -5.13 14.23
C ALA A 41 -4.27 -4.44 13.22
N ASN A 42 -3.71 -3.59 12.35
CA ASN A 42 -4.47 -2.88 11.34
C ASN A 42 -5.16 -3.82 10.35
N ILE A 43 -4.41 -4.73 9.73
CA ILE A 43 -4.95 -5.64 8.71
C ILE A 43 -5.90 -6.66 9.34
N TRP A 44 -5.59 -7.18 10.53
CA TRP A 44 -6.48 -8.08 11.25
C TRP A 44 -7.83 -7.40 11.57
N ALA A 45 -7.80 -6.16 12.06
CA ALA A 45 -9.00 -5.40 12.37
C ALA A 45 -9.87 -5.16 11.13
N LEU A 46 -9.27 -4.77 10.00
CA LEU A 46 -9.99 -4.62 8.73
C LEU A 46 -10.68 -5.92 8.34
N ARG A 47 -9.98 -7.05 8.41
CA ARG A 47 -10.55 -8.35 8.10
C ARG A 47 -11.69 -8.72 9.04
N LYS A 48 -11.57 -8.45 10.33
CA LYS A 48 -12.59 -8.71 11.37
C LYS A 48 -13.85 -7.86 11.18
N LEU A 49 -13.69 -6.64 10.68
CA LEU A 49 -14.79 -5.75 10.30
C LEU A 49 -15.46 -6.13 8.96
N GLY A 50 -15.07 -7.24 8.35
CA GLY A 50 -15.68 -7.72 7.11
C GLY A 50 -15.07 -7.14 5.83
N VAL A 51 -14.02 -6.32 5.92
CA VAL A 51 -13.33 -5.77 4.76
C VAL A 51 -12.73 -6.92 3.94
N ARG A 52 -12.95 -6.88 2.64
CA ARG A 52 -12.40 -7.85 1.67
C ARG A 52 -11.39 -7.23 0.72
N LYS A 53 -11.41 -5.92 0.60
CA LYS A 53 -10.63 -5.18 -0.40
C LYS A 53 -10.07 -3.92 0.24
N ILE A 54 -8.77 -3.73 0.07
CA ILE A 54 -8.02 -2.60 0.63
C ILE A 54 -7.53 -1.74 -0.52
N LEU A 55 -7.84 -0.45 -0.45
CA LEU A 55 -7.26 0.58 -1.28
C LEU A 55 -6.36 1.43 -0.40
N ALA A 56 -5.07 1.25 -0.56
CA ALA A 56 -4.05 1.98 0.19
C ALA A 56 -3.50 3.17 -0.61
N THR A 57 -2.99 4.16 0.09
CA THR A 57 -2.19 5.24 -0.48
C THR A 57 -0.81 5.26 0.15
N ALA A 58 0.20 5.61 -0.63
CA ALA A 58 1.57 5.75 -0.15
C ALA A 58 2.26 6.95 -0.82
N ALA A 59 2.90 7.82 -0.03
CA ALA A 59 3.85 8.78 -0.54
C ALA A 59 5.14 8.06 -0.94
N VAL A 60 5.66 8.34 -2.13
CA VAL A 60 6.83 7.65 -2.66
C VAL A 60 7.82 8.62 -3.32
N GLY A 61 9.10 8.26 -3.26
CA GLY A 61 10.14 8.85 -4.08
C GLY A 61 10.29 8.10 -5.41
N SER A 62 10.53 8.82 -6.49
CA SER A 62 10.80 8.22 -7.79
C SER A 62 12.28 7.88 -7.97
N LEU A 63 12.55 6.64 -8.40
CA LEU A 63 13.86 6.17 -8.82
C LEU A 63 14.02 6.19 -10.34
N SER A 64 12.95 6.46 -11.08
CA SER A 64 12.89 6.33 -12.54
C SER A 64 12.40 7.62 -13.20
N SER A 65 12.98 7.99 -14.31
CA SER A 65 12.50 9.10 -15.14
C SER A 65 11.08 8.90 -15.69
N ASN A 66 10.57 7.66 -15.61
CA ASN A 66 9.20 7.32 -16.01
C ASN A 66 8.15 7.90 -15.08
N PHE A 67 8.51 8.22 -13.84
CA PHE A 67 7.58 8.70 -12.81
C PHE A 67 8.06 10.05 -12.25
N ARG A 68 7.21 11.06 -12.34
CA ARG A 68 7.53 12.43 -11.92
C ARG A 68 6.75 12.83 -10.69
N SER A 69 7.29 13.76 -9.91
CA SER A 69 6.56 14.36 -8.79
C SER A 69 5.21 14.93 -9.25
N GLY A 70 4.16 14.64 -8.50
CA GLY A 70 2.78 15.00 -8.81
C GLY A 70 2.00 13.93 -9.57
N GLU A 71 2.60 12.80 -9.93
CA GLU A 71 1.93 11.69 -10.60
C GLU A 71 1.36 10.66 -9.61
N MET A 72 0.32 9.96 -10.05
CA MET A 72 -0.28 8.81 -9.38
C MET A 72 0.08 7.54 -10.12
N VAL A 73 0.51 6.51 -9.39
CA VAL A 73 0.98 5.24 -9.95
C VAL A 73 0.36 4.07 -9.17
N LEU A 74 -0.17 3.08 -9.86
CA LEU A 74 -0.61 1.83 -9.24
C LEU A 74 0.58 0.88 -9.15
N LEU A 75 0.83 0.36 -7.95
CA LEU A 75 1.87 -0.62 -7.73
C LEU A 75 1.43 -1.99 -8.27
N ASP A 76 2.36 -2.75 -8.84
CA ASP A 76 2.12 -4.13 -9.27
C ASP A 76 3.10 -5.13 -8.69
N GLN A 77 4.31 -4.68 -8.28
CA GLN A 77 5.34 -5.50 -7.66
C GLN A 77 6.04 -4.76 -6.52
N PHE A 78 6.72 -5.51 -5.66
CA PHE A 78 7.56 -4.93 -4.62
C PHE A 78 8.86 -5.69 -4.39
N LEU A 79 9.84 -4.97 -3.84
CA LEU A 79 11.04 -5.51 -3.20
C LEU A 79 10.98 -5.16 -1.72
N ASP A 80 11.19 -6.16 -0.86
CA ASP A 80 11.17 -5.96 0.60
C ASP A 80 12.58 -5.76 1.15
N PHE A 81 12.84 -4.56 1.65
CA PHE A 81 14.06 -4.18 2.37
C PHE A 81 13.74 -3.70 3.79
N THR A 82 12.60 -4.12 4.34
CA THR A 82 12.29 -3.95 5.76
C THR A 82 13.13 -4.90 6.61
N LYS A 83 13.28 -4.64 7.92
CA LYS A 83 14.26 -5.37 8.77
C LYS A 83 13.62 -6.07 9.95
N SER A 84 12.76 -5.37 10.69
CA SER A 84 12.32 -5.80 12.02
C SER A 84 10.80 -5.88 12.16
N ARG A 85 10.06 -5.79 11.07
CA ARG A 85 8.59 -5.79 11.09
C ARG A 85 8.05 -7.22 11.15
N PRO A 86 7.07 -7.52 12.01
CA PRO A 86 6.31 -8.77 11.92
C PRO A 86 5.60 -8.87 10.56
N GLN A 87 5.92 -9.91 9.76
CA GLN A 87 5.47 -10.02 8.36
C GLN A 87 4.40 -11.08 8.14
N THR A 88 3.97 -11.80 9.18
CA THR A 88 3.01 -12.90 9.05
C THR A 88 2.10 -13.00 10.26
N PHE A 89 0.91 -13.57 10.06
CA PHE A 89 0.01 -14.04 11.13
C PHE A 89 0.31 -15.48 11.55
N TYR A 90 1.11 -16.23 10.79
CA TYR A 90 1.36 -17.66 10.94
C TYR A 90 2.77 -17.90 11.43
N GLU A 91 3.03 -17.63 12.72
CA GLU A 91 4.35 -17.70 13.35
C GLU A 91 4.72 -19.13 13.86
N GLY A 92 4.06 -20.15 13.34
CA GLY A 92 4.28 -21.55 13.77
C GLY A 92 3.39 -21.96 14.97
N GLY A 93 3.71 -23.12 15.58
CA GLY A 93 2.95 -23.66 16.71
C GLY A 93 1.49 -23.93 16.34
N HIS A 94 0.55 -23.47 17.15
CA HIS A 94 -0.88 -23.65 16.91
C HIS A 94 -1.41 -22.86 15.70
N GLN A 95 -0.71 -21.83 15.25
CA GLN A 95 -1.10 -21.01 14.09
C GLN A 95 -0.65 -21.66 12.77
N GLY A 96 0.28 -22.61 12.81
CA GLY A 96 0.85 -23.23 11.62
C GLY A 96 1.79 -22.30 10.84
N VAL A 97 2.11 -22.70 9.62
CA VAL A 97 2.92 -21.93 8.67
C VAL A 97 2.12 -21.78 7.39
N LEU A 98 2.11 -20.60 6.79
CA LEU A 98 1.47 -20.32 5.51
C LEU A 98 2.50 -19.79 4.52
N HIS A 99 2.63 -20.45 3.38
CA HIS A 99 3.39 -19.95 2.23
C HIS A 99 2.40 -19.36 1.21
N VAL A 100 2.12 -18.07 1.36
CA VAL A 100 1.17 -17.37 0.48
C VAL A 100 1.83 -17.03 -0.86
N ASP A 101 1.09 -17.27 -1.96
CA ASP A 101 1.56 -16.89 -3.29
C ASP A 101 1.59 -15.36 -3.46
N MET A 102 2.72 -14.83 -3.90
CA MET A 102 2.99 -13.41 -4.12
C MET A 102 3.31 -13.09 -5.59
N THR A 103 2.90 -13.94 -6.54
CA THR A 103 3.08 -13.69 -7.98
C THR A 103 2.37 -12.40 -8.41
N GLU A 104 1.14 -12.17 -7.92
CA GLU A 104 0.39 -10.92 -8.07
C GLU A 104 0.09 -10.30 -6.69
N PRO A 105 1.02 -9.58 -6.07
CA PRO A 105 0.83 -9.04 -4.73
C PRO A 105 -0.26 -7.97 -4.67
N TYR A 106 -0.37 -7.16 -5.72
CA TYR A 106 -1.39 -6.11 -5.85
C TYR A 106 -2.49 -6.56 -6.81
N CYS A 107 -3.70 -6.65 -6.32
CA CYS A 107 -4.85 -7.20 -7.03
C CYS A 107 -5.12 -6.49 -8.37
N SER A 108 -4.96 -7.22 -9.49
CA SER A 108 -5.18 -6.71 -10.84
C SER A 108 -6.61 -6.24 -11.08
N ALA A 109 -7.61 -6.96 -10.52
CA ALA A 109 -9.01 -6.56 -10.62
C ALA A 109 -9.30 -5.20 -9.93
N VAL A 110 -8.72 -4.97 -8.74
CA VAL A 110 -8.87 -3.66 -8.05
C VAL A 110 -8.15 -2.57 -8.82
N ARG A 111 -6.93 -2.84 -9.33
CA ARG A 111 -6.19 -1.88 -10.16
C ARG A 111 -6.96 -1.49 -11.41
N GLN A 112 -7.65 -2.44 -12.07
CA GLN A 112 -8.45 -2.13 -13.25
C GLN A 112 -9.59 -1.17 -12.93
N VAL A 113 -10.34 -1.37 -11.83
CA VAL A 113 -11.41 -0.42 -11.44
C VAL A 113 -10.86 0.98 -11.19
N ILE A 114 -9.67 1.09 -10.58
CA ILE A 114 -9.02 2.39 -10.37
C ILE A 114 -8.65 3.03 -11.72
N MET A 115 -8.17 2.24 -12.69
CA MET A 115 -7.88 2.73 -14.04
C MET A 115 -9.14 3.22 -14.75
N ASP A 116 -10.25 2.49 -14.65
CA ASP A 116 -11.54 2.89 -15.22
C ASP A 116 -12.05 4.19 -14.59
N ALA A 117 -11.94 4.31 -13.26
CA ALA A 117 -12.27 5.54 -12.53
C ALA A 117 -11.39 6.72 -12.96
N SER A 118 -10.09 6.48 -13.16
CA SER A 118 -9.18 7.52 -13.62
C SER A 118 -9.52 8.01 -15.03
N ALA A 119 -9.89 7.10 -15.92
CA ALA A 119 -10.32 7.42 -17.28
C ALA A 119 -11.60 8.27 -17.26
N GLN A 120 -12.58 7.92 -16.42
CA GLN A 120 -13.83 8.68 -16.26
C GLN A 120 -13.58 10.11 -15.75
N LEU A 121 -12.59 10.29 -14.87
CA LEU A 121 -12.21 11.60 -14.34
C LEU A 121 -11.26 12.39 -15.27
N GLY A 122 -10.76 11.79 -16.34
CA GLY A 122 -9.73 12.39 -17.17
C GLY A 122 -8.38 12.53 -16.44
N TYR A 123 -8.12 11.70 -15.42
CA TYR A 123 -6.86 11.69 -14.69
C TYR A 123 -5.86 10.74 -15.32
N VAL A 124 -4.59 11.13 -15.33
CA VAL A 124 -3.49 10.26 -15.72
C VAL A 124 -3.02 9.49 -14.50
N VAL A 125 -3.30 8.20 -14.50
CA VAL A 125 -2.78 7.24 -13.52
C VAL A 125 -1.96 6.21 -14.28
N LYS A 126 -0.71 6.00 -13.89
CA LYS A 126 0.15 4.98 -14.49
C LYS A 126 -0.11 3.64 -13.83
N ASN A 127 -0.17 2.57 -14.62
CA ASN A 127 -0.46 1.23 -14.12
C ASN A 127 0.78 0.33 -14.22
N GLY A 128 1.29 -0.09 -13.08
CA GLY A 128 2.47 -0.94 -12.94
C GLY A 128 3.72 -0.14 -12.59
N ALA A 129 4.28 -0.45 -11.43
CA ALA A 129 5.61 -0.05 -10.99
C ALA A 129 6.09 -0.98 -9.89
N CYS A 130 7.37 -1.34 -9.93
CA CYS A 130 8.04 -2.06 -8.86
C CYS A 130 8.42 -1.09 -7.74
N TYR A 131 7.86 -1.35 -6.55
CA TYR A 131 8.06 -0.54 -5.36
C TYR A 131 9.06 -1.19 -4.41
N VAL A 132 10.14 -0.51 -4.03
CA VAL A 132 10.98 -0.96 -2.93
C VAL A 132 10.47 -0.41 -1.60
N CYS A 133 10.25 -1.30 -0.63
CA CYS A 133 9.89 -0.93 0.73
C CYS A 133 11.11 -0.91 1.63
N THR A 134 11.45 0.25 2.16
CA THR A 134 12.55 0.40 3.14
C THR A 134 12.00 0.50 4.56
N GLU A 135 12.87 0.31 5.55
CA GLU A 135 12.48 0.37 6.96
C GLU A 135 12.04 1.77 7.39
N GLY A 136 12.70 2.81 6.91
CA GLY A 136 12.54 4.16 7.45
C GLY A 136 13.04 4.28 8.92
N PRO A 137 12.80 5.40 9.61
CA PRO A 137 12.12 6.60 9.11
C PRO A 137 13.06 7.54 8.32
N ARG A 138 14.38 7.27 8.24
CA ARG A 138 15.31 8.04 7.43
C ARG A 138 15.06 7.80 5.94
N PHE A 139 15.33 8.80 5.14
CA PHE A 139 15.44 8.62 3.69
C PHE A 139 16.66 7.77 3.34
N GLU A 140 16.63 7.19 2.15
CA GLU A 140 17.67 6.36 1.60
C GLU A 140 18.91 7.19 1.23
N THR A 141 20.06 6.55 1.23
CA THR A 141 21.27 7.15 0.68
C THR A 141 21.30 7.05 -0.86
N PRO A 142 22.04 7.91 -1.56
CA PRO A 142 22.22 7.77 -3.01
C PRO A 142 22.80 6.40 -3.43
N ALA A 143 23.57 5.75 -2.57
CA ALA A 143 24.11 4.41 -2.83
C ALA A 143 23.01 3.33 -2.76
N GLU A 144 22.13 3.41 -1.75
CA GLU A 144 20.96 2.53 -1.65
C GLU A 144 20.02 2.72 -2.86
N ILE A 145 19.77 3.96 -3.27
CA ILE A 145 18.94 4.25 -4.45
C ILE A 145 19.52 3.63 -5.73
N ARG A 146 20.84 3.76 -5.97
CA ARG A 146 21.47 3.11 -7.14
C ARG A 146 21.36 1.58 -7.08
N MET A 147 21.50 1.00 -5.89
CA MET A 147 21.34 -0.45 -5.69
C MET A 147 19.90 -0.86 -6.04
N PHE A 148 18.89 -0.17 -5.53
CA PHE A 148 17.49 -0.47 -5.81
C PHE A 148 17.13 -0.31 -7.28
N GLN A 149 17.65 0.72 -7.97
CA GLN A 149 17.52 0.86 -9.41
C GLN A 149 18.10 -0.37 -10.14
N GLY A 150 19.27 -0.85 -9.73
CA GLY A 150 19.92 -2.04 -10.29
C GLY A 150 19.11 -3.32 -10.08
N LEU A 151 18.25 -3.37 -9.07
CA LEU A 151 17.32 -4.47 -8.81
C LEU A 151 15.97 -4.31 -9.53
N GLY A 152 15.76 -3.24 -10.28
CA GLY A 152 14.54 -2.97 -11.02
C GLY A 152 13.47 -2.21 -10.24
N ALA A 153 13.77 -1.65 -9.05
CA ALA A 153 12.84 -0.78 -8.36
C ALA A 153 12.68 0.56 -9.09
N GLU A 154 11.47 1.05 -9.17
CA GLU A 154 11.10 2.31 -9.84
C GLU A 154 10.59 3.37 -8.85
N LEU A 155 10.01 2.94 -7.74
CA LEU A 155 9.49 3.77 -6.66
C LEU A 155 10.02 3.30 -5.31
N VAL A 156 10.24 4.21 -4.36
CA VAL A 156 10.66 3.89 -2.99
C VAL A 156 9.69 4.49 -1.98
N GLY A 157 9.39 3.72 -0.94
CA GLY A 157 8.63 4.16 0.21
C GLY A 157 8.80 3.22 1.40
N MET A 158 7.94 3.36 2.42
CA MET A 158 8.22 2.75 3.72
C MET A 158 7.04 1.94 4.28
N THR A 159 5.94 1.74 3.55
CA THR A 159 4.68 1.31 4.19
C THR A 159 3.94 0.16 3.53
N SER A 160 4.18 -0.15 2.25
CA SER A 160 3.42 -1.18 1.54
C SER A 160 3.71 -2.59 2.05
N VAL A 161 4.92 -2.83 2.58
CA VAL A 161 5.31 -4.09 3.21
C VAL A 161 5.50 -3.85 4.71
N PRO A 162 4.94 -4.69 5.58
CA PRO A 162 4.29 -5.98 5.35
C PRO A 162 2.77 -5.90 5.05
N GLU A 163 2.19 -4.71 4.86
CA GLU A 163 0.75 -4.53 4.76
C GLU A 163 0.12 -5.38 3.64
N VAL A 164 0.71 -5.38 2.46
CA VAL A 164 0.26 -6.17 1.31
C VAL A 164 0.38 -7.68 1.57
N VAL A 165 1.46 -8.13 2.22
CA VAL A 165 1.69 -9.54 2.58
C VAL A 165 0.60 -10.01 3.55
N LEU A 166 0.40 -9.26 4.64
CA LEU A 166 -0.61 -9.56 5.65
C LEU A 166 -2.03 -9.58 5.08
N ALA A 167 -2.35 -8.64 4.18
CA ALA A 167 -3.64 -8.64 3.48
C ALA A 167 -3.82 -9.91 2.62
N ARG A 168 -2.77 -10.32 1.93
CA ARG A 168 -2.78 -11.52 1.08
C ARG A 168 -2.95 -12.79 1.90
N GLU A 169 -2.28 -12.92 3.05
CA GLU A 169 -2.47 -14.05 3.98
C GLU A 169 -3.92 -14.20 4.47
N LEU A 170 -4.64 -13.10 4.61
CA LEU A 170 -6.06 -13.12 5.01
C LEU A 170 -7.02 -13.21 3.81
N GLY A 171 -6.52 -13.48 2.60
CA GLY A 171 -7.34 -13.61 1.39
C GLY A 171 -8.03 -12.29 1.00
N MET A 172 -7.44 -11.15 1.30
CA MET A 172 -7.95 -9.83 0.97
C MET A 172 -7.31 -9.31 -0.31
N CYS A 173 -8.09 -8.61 -1.14
CA CYS A 173 -7.53 -7.84 -2.24
C CYS A 173 -6.81 -6.61 -1.68
N TYR A 174 -5.64 -6.33 -2.23
CA TYR A 174 -4.88 -5.13 -1.88
C TYR A 174 -4.43 -4.41 -3.13
N ALA A 175 -4.68 -3.11 -3.22
CA ALA A 175 -4.13 -2.24 -4.24
C ALA A 175 -3.57 -0.98 -3.58
N SER A 176 -2.53 -0.42 -4.16
CA SER A 176 -1.90 0.79 -3.64
C SER A 176 -1.75 1.84 -4.73
N ILE A 177 -2.24 3.05 -4.45
CA ILE A 177 -1.99 4.25 -5.24
C ILE A 177 -0.77 4.92 -4.65
N ALA A 178 0.36 4.81 -5.34
CA ALA A 178 1.58 5.53 -5.01
C ALA A 178 1.46 6.98 -5.51
N LEU A 179 1.70 7.92 -4.62
CA LEU A 179 1.71 9.36 -4.89
C LEU A 179 3.17 9.79 -4.96
N VAL A 180 3.64 10.09 -6.16
CA VAL A 180 5.03 10.49 -6.36
C VAL A 180 5.21 11.91 -5.82
N THR A 181 5.86 12.04 -4.66
CA THR A 181 6.04 13.32 -3.98
C THR A 181 7.34 14.02 -4.33
N ASN A 182 8.37 13.27 -4.68
CA ASN A 182 9.70 13.75 -4.96
C ASN A 182 10.50 12.77 -5.82
N GLU A 183 11.61 13.19 -6.36
CA GLU A 183 12.66 12.31 -6.86
C GLU A 183 13.47 11.76 -5.67
N ALA A 184 13.99 10.52 -5.76
CA ALA A 184 14.73 9.89 -4.68
C ALA A 184 16.11 10.51 -4.45
N ALA A 185 16.76 10.18 -3.33
CA ALA A 185 18.07 10.69 -2.95
C ALA A 185 19.13 10.42 -4.03
N GLY A 186 19.89 11.45 -4.40
CA GLY A 186 20.92 11.39 -5.45
C GLY A 186 20.39 11.48 -6.89
N ILE A 187 19.06 11.52 -7.07
CA ILE A 187 18.38 11.87 -8.32
C ILE A 187 17.86 13.30 -8.20
N ALA A 188 17.24 13.63 -7.06
CA ALA A 188 16.84 14.99 -6.75
C ALA A 188 18.03 15.95 -6.77
N LYS A 189 17.79 17.17 -7.31
CA LYS A 189 18.81 18.23 -7.42
C LYS A 189 19.13 18.92 -6.09
N HIS A 190 18.31 18.68 -5.06
CA HIS A 190 18.43 19.28 -3.73
C HIS A 190 18.14 18.21 -2.65
N PRO A 191 18.55 18.46 -1.38
CA PRO A 191 18.25 17.55 -0.28
C PRO A 191 16.74 17.33 -0.13
N LEU A 192 16.34 16.09 0.16
CA LEU A 192 14.96 15.72 0.41
C LEU A 192 14.46 16.31 1.73
N SER A 193 13.23 16.80 1.75
CA SER A 193 12.60 17.30 2.96
C SER A 193 11.20 16.70 3.15
N HIS A 194 10.83 16.48 4.40
CA HIS A 194 9.47 16.03 4.75
C HIS A 194 8.41 17.10 4.42
N ILE A 195 8.80 18.38 4.40
CA ILE A 195 7.91 19.50 4.06
C ILE A 195 7.44 19.37 2.60
N GLU A 196 8.36 19.10 1.66
CA GLU A 196 8.02 18.90 0.24
C GLU A 196 7.07 17.71 0.04
N VAL A 197 7.30 16.62 0.78
CA VAL A 197 6.41 15.47 0.78
C VAL A 197 5.01 15.88 1.21
N MET A 198 4.87 16.62 2.30
CA MET A 198 3.57 17.08 2.82
C MET A 198 2.85 18.03 1.87
N GLU A 199 3.56 18.97 1.25
CA GLU A 199 2.99 19.89 0.25
C GLU A 199 2.51 19.15 -0.99
N SER A 200 3.27 18.19 -1.49
CA SER A 200 2.89 17.34 -2.62
C SER A 200 1.66 16.49 -2.29
N MET A 201 1.63 15.89 -1.10
CA MET A 201 0.48 15.12 -0.62
C MET A 201 -0.78 15.98 -0.51
N LYS A 202 -0.67 17.24 -0.04
CA LYS A 202 -1.80 18.17 0.03
C LYS A 202 -2.35 18.49 -1.37
N LYS A 203 -1.48 18.75 -2.34
CA LYS A 203 -1.87 19.04 -3.73
C LYS A 203 -2.56 17.85 -4.41
N LEU A 204 -2.11 16.62 -4.13
CA LEU A 204 -2.68 15.40 -4.69
C LEU A 204 -3.94 14.93 -3.95
N GLY A 205 -4.14 15.36 -2.70
CA GLY A 205 -5.17 14.84 -1.81
C GLY A 205 -6.59 14.90 -2.37
N GLU A 206 -6.97 16.03 -2.98
CA GLU A 206 -8.28 16.18 -3.61
C GLU A 206 -8.48 15.24 -4.80
N LYS A 207 -7.47 15.12 -5.66
CA LYS A 207 -7.52 14.19 -6.81
C LYS A 207 -7.64 12.75 -6.37
N VAL A 208 -6.90 12.36 -5.35
CA VAL A 208 -6.97 11.02 -4.76
C VAL A 208 -8.33 10.76 -4.14
N ALA A 209 -8.88 11.71 -3.40
CA ALA A 209 -10.22 11.59 -2.82
C ALA A 209 -11.30 11.41 -3.90
N GLN A 210 -11.24 12.16 -4.99
CA GLN A 210 -12.15 12.01 -6.13
C GLN A 210 -11.96 10.65 -6.82
N LEU A 211 -10.71 10.22 -7.02
CA LEU A 211 -10.40 8.92 -7.61
C LEU A 211 -10.95 7.78 -6.76
N ILE A 212 -10.76 7.83 -5.44
CA ILE A 212 -11.34 6.84 -4.51
C ILE A 212 -12.87 6.84 -4.60
N HIS A 213 -13.49 8.03 -4.65
CA HIS A 213 -14.95 8.17 -4.73
C HIS A 213 -15.49 7.45 -5.98
N VAL A 214 -15.00 7.80 -7.16
CA VAL A 214 -15.43 7.19 -8.42
C VAL A 214 -15.07 5.70 -8.49
N THR A 215 -13.94 5.29 -7.95
CA THR A 215 -13.59 3.87 -7.82
C THR A 215 -14.66 3.12 -7.02
N MET A 216 -15.16 3.71 -5.93
CA MET A 216 -16.23 3.11 -5.13
C MET A 216 -17.58 3.07 -5.85
N GLU A 217 -17.88 4.02 -6.71
CA GLU A 217 -19.09 4.02 -7.55
C GLU A 217 -19.05 2.91 -8.60
N LEU A 218 -17.91 2.78 -9.29
CA LEU A 218 -17.70 1.77 -10.33
C LEU A 218 -17.56 0.36 -9.81
N TRP A 219 -17.35 0.23 -8.50
CA TRP A 219 -17.12 -1.07 -7.90
C TRP A 219 -18.35 -1.97 -8.02
N THR A 220 -18.23 -3.12 -8.70
CA THR A 220 -19.29 -4.13 -8.76
C THR A 220 -18.97 -5.33 -7.86
N PRO A 221 -19.94 -5.88 -7.12
CA PRO A 221 -19.78 -7.18 -6.46
C PRO A 221 -19.51 -8.25 -7.51
N GLY A 222 -18.59 -9.19 -7.25
CA GLY A 222 -18.32 -10.32 -8.14
C GLY A 222 -17.23 -10.07 -9.19
N GLN A 223 -16.43 -9.01 -9.08
CA GLN A 223 -15.19 -8.93 -9.85
C GLN A 223 -14.25 -10.02 -9.36
N ASP A 224 -14.08 -11.04 -10.19
CA ASP A 224 -13.34 -12.25 -9.87
C ASP A 224 -11.83 -11.98 -9.86
N CYS A 225 -11.20 -12.37 -8.76
CA CYS A 225 -9.77 -12.43 -8.60
C CYS A 225 -9.39 -13.63 -7.74
N LEU A 226 -8.15 -14.06 -7.81
CA LEU A 226 -7.65 -15.20 -7.04
C LEU A 226 -7.20 -14.83 -5.61
N CYS A 227 -7.40 -13.58 -5.17
CA CYS A 227 -6.94 -13.14 -3.84
C CYS A 227 -7.55 -13.94 -2.70
N ALA A 228 -8.83 -14.30 -2.78
CA ALA A 228 -9.52 -15.06 -1.75
C ALA A 228 -9.03 -16.52 -1.62
N SER A 229 -8.39 -17.06 -2.65
CA SER A 229 -7.84 -18.41 -2.67
C SER A 229 -6.31 -18.46 -2.47
N ALA A 230 -5.65 -17.31 -2.31
CA ALA A 230 -4.20 -17.26 -2.14
C ALA A 230 -3.71 -17.96 -0.86
N ASN A 231 -4.60 -18.17 0.12
CA ASN A 231 -4.31 -18.79 1.41
C ASN A 231 -4.85 -20.23 1.54
N VAL A 232 -5.22 -20.91 0.43
CA VAL A 232 -5.88 -22.23 0.46
C VAL A 232 -4.92 -23.34 0.91
N GLU A 233 -3.61 -23.17 0.74
CA GLU A 233 -2.62 -24.11 1.24
C GLU A 233 -2.06 -23.69 2.61
N VAL A 234 -2.87 -23.81 3.65
CA VAL A 234 -2.31 -23.84 5.01
C VAL A 234 -1.63 -25.21 5.17
N GLY A 235 -0.31 -25.23 4.98
CA GLY A 235 0.47 -26.42 5.21
C GLY A 235 0.30 -26.87 6.67
N LYS A 236 -0.42 -27.92 6.89
CA LYS A 236 -0.39 -28.66 8.16
C LYS A 236 0.90 -29.47 8.13
N PHE A 237 1.97 -28.93 8.71
CA PHE A 237 3.18 -29.68 9.05
C PHE A 237 3.09 -30.18 10.48
#